data_34818981f8c9382dfe2948bf59c28c64
#
_entry.id   34818981f8c9382dfe2948bf59c28c64
#
_cell.length_a   1.000
_cell.length_b   1.000
_cell.length_c   1.000
_cell.angle_alpha   90.00
_cell.angle_beta   90.00
_cell.angle_gamma   90.00
#
_symmetry.space_group_name_H-M   'P 1'
#
loop_
_entity.id
_entity.type
_entity.pdbx_description
1 polymer ?
#
loop_
_entity_poly.entity_id
_entity_poly.type
_entity_poly.pdbx_seq_one_letter_code
_entity_poly.pdbx_strand_id
1 'polypeptide(L)'
;MKMASNDAAPSNDGAAGLVPEINTETLPLEPVAGAALAAAVTGQNNIIDPWIRTNFVQAPNGEFTVSPRNSPGEILLNLELGPDLNPYLAHLSRMYNGYAGGVEVQVLLAGNAFTAGKILFAAVPPNFPVEFLSPAQITMLPHLIVDVRTLEPIMIPLPDVRNTFFHYNNRPSERMRLVAMLYTPLRSNGSGDDVFTVSCRVLTRPTPDFEFTYLVPPSVESKTKPFSLPILTIAELTNSRFPAPIDSLFTAQNNNLNVQCQNGRCTLDGELQGTTQLLPTGICAFRGKITADVENSHRDRWHMQLTNLNGTPFDPTDDVPAPLGTPDFTGLLFGVASQRNADNTTRAHEAVIATTSTQFVPKLGSVNFGSRSGDLQVGQPTKFTPVGISTDDEHPFKQWDLPHYSGVLTLNMNLAPPVAPNFPGEQLLFFRSNVPCAGGISDGIIDCLMPQEWIQHFYQESAPSQSDVALIRYVNPDTGRTLFEAKLHRTGYITVAHTGDYPLVVPSNGYFRFDSWVNQFYSLAPMGTGNGRRRMQ
;
A
#
# COMPACT_ATOMS: atom_id res chain seq x y z
N MET A 1 25.09 23.23 38.90
CA MET A 1 25.17 24.01 37.64
C MET A 1 23.73 24.10 37.13
N LYS A 2 23.04 25.22 37.35
CA LYS A 2 21.72 25.41 36.72
C LYS A 2 22.00 25.51 35.20
N MET A 3 21.67 24.50 34.45
CA MET A 3 21.51 24.69 33.01
C MET A 3 20.42 25.75 32.82
N ALA A 4 20.77 26.81 32.12
CA ALA A 4 19.80 27.76 31.68
C ALA A 4 18.73 26.96 30.93
N SER A 5 17.49 27.06 31.38
CA SER A 5 16.36 26.57 30.58
C SER A 5 16.54 27.20 29.21
N ASN A 6 16.47 26.40 28.16
CA ASN A 6 16.36 26.91 26.81
C ASN A 6 14.97 27.53 26.59
N ASP A 7 14.59 28.42 27.47
CA ASP A 7 13.57 29.42 27.27
C ASP A 7 14.12 30.57 26.40
N ALA A 8 14.91 30.22 25.40
CA ALA A 8 15.14 31.13 24.32
C ALA A 8 13.87 31.17 23.47
N ALA A 9 12.82 31.76 24.01
CA ALA A 9 11.83 32.37 23.16
C ALA A 9 12.59 33.26 22.18
N PRO A 10 12.36 33.13 20.87
CA PRO A 10 12.97 34.05 19.92
C PRO A 10 12.63 35.46 20.37
N SER A 11 13.66 36.32 20.51
CA SER A 11 13.45 37.68 20.98
C SER A 11 12.45 38.37 20.04
N ASN A 12 11.36 38.82 20.59
CA ASN A 12 10.34 39.58 19.87
C ASN A 12 10.74 41.05 19.62
N ASP A 13 12.00 41.39 19.79
CA ASP A 13 12.53 42.74 19.81
C ASP A 13 12.25 43.59 18.56
N GLY A 14 11.74 43.03 17.50
CA GLY A 14 11.31 43.78 16.33
C GLY A 14 9.85 43.62 15.96
N ALA A 15 9.13 42.74 16.62
CA ALA A 15 7.76 42.41 16.27
C ALA A 15 6.73 42.68 17.37
N ALA A 16 7.15 43.20 18.51
CA ALA A 16 6.32 43.38 19.70
C ALA A 16 5.04 44.22 19.53
N GLY A 17 4.96 45.02 18.49
CA GLY A 17 3.73 45.77 18.17
C GLY A 17 2.91 45.14 17.01
N LEU A 18 3.36 44.07 16.43
CA LEU A 18 2.77 43.48 15.22
C LEU A 18 2.05 42.15 15.47
N VAL A 19 2.35 41.50 16.59
CA VAL A 19 1.81 40.18 16.91
C VAL A 19 0.90 40.28 18.12
N PRO A 20 -0.38 39.94 18.04
CA PRO A 20 -1.26 39.94 19.17
C PRO A 20 -0.80 38.93 20.22
N GLU A 21 -0.90 39.31 21.50
CA GLU A 21 -0.73 38.35 22.59
C GLU A 21 -1.73 37.20 22.43
N ILE A 22 -1.24 35.99 22.62
CA ILE A 22 -2.11 34.81 22.59
C ILE A 22 -2.77 34.75 23.98
N ASN A 23 -4.05 35.05 24.03
CA ASN A 23 -4.87 34.60 25.16
C ASN A 23 -5.17 33.13 24.94
N THR A 24 -4.34 32.27 25.51
CA THR A 24 -4.57 30.83 25.52
C THR A 24 -5.55 30.48 26.61
N GLU A 25 -6.82 30.44 26.28
CA GLU A 25 -7.78 29.73 27.11
C GLU A 25 -7.68 28.24 26.79
N THR A 26 -6.86 27.54 27.53
CA THR A 26 -6.86 26.10 27.56
C THR A 26 -7.89 25.64 28.58
N LEU A 27 -8.78 24.74 28.19
CA LEU A 27 -9.58 24.01 29.15
C LEU A 27 -8.65 23.24 30.09
N PRO A 28 -8.68 23.49 31.41
CA PRO A 28 -7.81 22.78 32.33
C PRO A 28 -8.28 21.34 32.44
N LEU A 29 -7.57 20.45 31.72
CA LEU A 29 -7.65 19.04 32.01
C LEU A 29 -6.53 18.74 32.99
N GLU A 30 -6.89 18.42 34.20
CA GLU A 30 -5.91 17.90 35.16
C GLU A 30 -5.42 16.54 34.67
N PRO A 31 -4.11 16.36 34.43
CA PRO A 31 -3.58 15.07 34.06
C PRO A 31 -3.85 14.07 35.19
N VAL A 32 -4.42 12.94 34.87
CA VAL A 32 -4.49 11.82 35.82
C VAL A 32 -3.07 11.46 36.21
N ALA A 33 -2.81 11.24 37.50
CA ALA A 33 -1.51 10.83 38.01
C ALA A 33 -1.01 9.60 37.28
N GLY A 34 -0.16 9.81 36.27
CA GLY A 34 0.10 8.82 35.25
C GLY A 34 1.15 7.80 35.68
N ALA A 35 2.40 8.21 35.64
CA ALA A 35 3.53 7.29 35.75
C ALA A 35 3.73 6.74 37.16
N ALA A 36 3.48 7.53 38.19
CA ALA A 36 3.59 7.08 39.57
C ALA A 36 2.63 5.91 39.87
N LEU A 37 1.40 5.98 39.34
CA LEU A 37 0.43 4.90 39.50
C LEU A 37 0.82 3.66 38.68
N ALA A 38 1.35 3.85 37.48
CA ALA A 38 1.82 2.77 36.63
C ALA A 38 3.02 2.08 37.25
N ALA A 39 3.98 2.81 37.79
CA ALA A 39 5.15 2.25 38.48
C ALA A 39 4.77 1.38 39.68
N ALA A 40 3.77 1.81 40.46
CA ALA A 40 3.26 1.02 41.58
C ALA A 40 2.64 -0.33 41.14
N VAL A 41 2.03 -0.36 39.96
CA VAL A 41 1.40 -1.58 39.42
C VAL A 41 2.43 -2.49 38.74
N THR A 42 3.38 -1.93 37.99
CA THR A 42 4.37 -2.70 37.23
C THR A 42 5.60 -3.10 38.05
N GLY A 43 5.82 -2.47 39.20
CA GLY A 43 6.95 -2.77 40.08
C GLY A 43 8.32 -2.38 39.54
N GLN A 44 8.38 -1.59 38.47
CA GLN A 44 9.60 -1.11 37.86
C GLN A 44 9.63 0.41 37.82
N ASN A 45 10.81 0.95 38.15
CA ASN A 45 11.07 2.39 38.10
C ASN A 45 12.24 2.63 37.15
N ASN A 46 11.97 3.26 36.01
CA ASN A 46 12.96 3.49 34.96
C ASN A 46 13.22 4.98 34.82
N ILE A 47 14.49 5.36 34.81
CA ILE A 47 14.91 6.76 34.70
C ILE A 47 15.32 7.05 33.26
N ILE A 48 14.67 8.04 32.65
CA ILE A 48 15.05 8.56 31.33
C ILE A 48 16.12 9.64 31.54
N ASP A 49 17.11 9.67 30.63
CA ASP A 49 18.16 10.68 30.66
C ASP A 49 17.55 12.09 30.75
N PRO A 50 18.03 12.94 31.68
CA PRO A 50 17.51 14.29 31.87
C PRO A 50 17.53 15.14 30.59
N TRP A 51 18.51 14.93 29.72
CA TRP A 51 18.59 15.66 28.46
C TRP A 51 17.41 15.34 27.53
N ILE A 52 17.00 14.09 27.45
CA ILE A 52 15.81 13.69 26.67
C ILE A 52 14.55 14.33 27.20
N ARG A 53 14.46 14.49 28.52
CA ARG A 53 13.28 15.13 29.16
C ARG A 53 13.18 16.63 28.93
N THR A 54 14.30 17.29 28.70
CA THR A 54 14.34 18.77 28.62
C THR A 54 14.39 19.30 27.20
N ASN A 55 14.83 18.47 26.24
CA ASN A 55 15.03 18.93 24.89
C ASN A 55 13.80 18.66 24.00
N PHE A 56 13.34 19.71 23.30
CA PHE A 56 12.33 19.56 22.27
C PHE A 56 12.94 19.04 20.96
N VAL A 57 12.36 18.00 20.41
CA VAL A 57 12.82 17.36 19.17
C VAL A 57 11.66 17.35 18.17
N GLN A 58 11.95 17.63 16.90
CA GLN A 58 10.93 17.62 15.86
C GLN A 58 10.29 16.24 15.74
N ALA A 59 8.97 16.20 15.75
CA ALA A 59 8.23 14.96 15.54
C ALA A 59 8.38 14.46 14.10
N PRO A 60 8.53 13.16 13.88
CA PRO A 60 8.41 12.58 12.55
C PRO A 60 7.03 12.92 11.95
N ASN A 61 7.01 13.37 10.71
CA ASN A 61 5.80 13.86 10.03
C ASN A 61 5.11 15.04 10.73
N GLY A 62 5.81 15.75 11.60
CA GLY A 62 5.33 16.92 12.32
C GLY A 62 5.51 18.23 11.55
N GLU A 63 5.50 18.19 10.24
CA GLU A 63 5.58 19.36 9.39
C GLU A 63 4.36 19.44 8.48
N PHE A 64 3.73 20.61 8.44
CA PHE A 64 2.63 20.87 7.53
C PHE A 64 2.64 22.31 7.08
N THR A 65 2.00 22.59 5.95
CA THR A 65 1.86 23.91 5.40
C THR A 65 0.39 24.28 5.28
N VAL A 66 0.09 25.55 5.51
CA VAL A 66 -1.25 26.10 5.34
C VAL A 66 -1.20 27.13 4.22
N SER A 67 -2.13 27.05 3.30
CA SER A 67 -2.25 27.97 2.17
C SER A 67 -3.67 28.55 2.09
N PRO A 68 -3.88 29.64 1.33
CA PRO A 68 -5.22 30.18 1.08
C PRO A 68 -6.15 29.20 0.34
N ARG A 69 -5.62 28.14 -0.22
CA ARG A 69 -6.38 27.09 -0.92
C ARG A 69 -7.03 26.09 0.04
N ASN A 70 -6.52 26.00 1.27
CA ASN A 70 -7.13 25.14 2.26
C ASN A 70 -8.49 25.69 2.70
N SER A 71 -9.46 24.83 2.85
CA SER A 71 -10.81 25.17 3.28
C SER A 71 -10.92 25.15 4.81
N PRO A 72 -11.72 26.04 5.40
CA PRO A 72 -12.05 25.95 6.82
C PRO A 72 -12.66 24.59 7.17
N GLY A 73 -12.20 23.98 8.24
CA GLY A 73 -12.60 22.63 8.63
C GLY A 73 -11.74 21.52 8.03
N GLU A 74 -10.78 21.84 7.18
CA GLU A 74 -9.83 20.86 6.66
C GLU A 74 -8.82 20.44 7.73
N ILE A 75 -8.57 19.15 7.82
CA ILE A 75 -7.57 18.59 8.73
C ILE A 75 -6.19 18.76 8.10
N LEU A 76 -5.34 19.51 8.77
CA LEU A 76 -3.99 19.81 8.31
C LEU A 76 -2.96 18.81 8.85
N LEU A 77 -3.20 18.30 10.05
CA LEU A 77 -2.31 17.38 10.75
C LEU A 77 -3.13 16.43 11.62
N ASN A 78 -2.74 15.17 11.65
CA ASN A 78 -3.32 14.16 12.51
C ASN A 78 -2.21 13.25 13.02
N LEU A 79 -1.78 13.46 14.26
CA LEU A 79 -0.70 12.71 14.89
C LEU A 79 -1.23 11.91 16.08
N GLU A 80 -0.77 10.68 16.18
CA GLU A 80 -0.96 9.86 17.36
C GLU A 80 -0.02 10.30 18.48
N LEU A 81 -0.56 10.52 19.68
CA LEU A 81 0.25 10.88 20.85
C LEU A 81 0.86 9.63 21.48
N GLY A 82 2.16 9.53 21.41
CA GLY A 82 2.88 8.41 21.97
C GLY A 82 4.39 8.57 21.84
N PRO A 83 5.15 7.56 22.22
CA PRO A 83 6.62 7.61 22.13
C PRO A 83 7.12 7.82 20.72
N ASP A 84 6.36 7.41 19.70
CA ASP A 84 6.77 7.51 18.29
C ASP A 84 6.88 8.95 17.78
N LEU A 85 6.27 9.91 18.47
CA LEU A 85 6.38 11.34 18.14
C LEU A 85 7.74 11.94 18.49
N ASN A 86 8.47 11.33 19.38
CA ASN A 86 9.82 11.78 19.74
C ASN A 86 10.83 10.69 19.32
N PRO A 87 11.80 11.00 18.46
CA PRO A 87 12.78 10.01 17.98
C PRO A 87 13.52 9.28 19.09
N TYR A 88 13.89 9.96 20.17
CA TYR A 88 14.55 9.34 21.32
C TYR A 88 13.61 8.41 22.07
N LEU A 89 12.37 8.83 22.30
CA LEU A 89 11.38 7.99 22.96
C LEU A 89 10.99 6.81 22.09
N ALA A 90 10.93 6.97 20.79
CA ALA A 90 10.67 5.88 19.86
C ALA A 90 11.77 4.82 19.90
N HIS A 91 13.02 5.25 20.01
CA HIS A 91 14.15 4.33 20.17
C HIS A 91 14.10 3.58 21.52
N LEU A 92 13.83 4.30 22.59
CA LEU A 92 13.75 3.70 23.94
C LEU A 92 12.50 2.82 24.10
N SER A 93 11.38 3.14 23.48
CA SER A 93 10.13 2.37 23.56
C SER A 93 10.29 0.92 23.12
N ARG A 94 11.26 0.65 22.29
CA ARG A 94 11.53 -0.69 21.77
C ARG A 94 12.16 -1.64 22.79
N MET A 95 12.68 -1.09 23.86
CA MET A 95 13.23 -1.86 24.97
C MET A 95 12.21 -2.13 26.08
N TYR A 96 11.05 -1.51 26.01
CA TYR A 96 10.02 -1.58 27.04
C TYR A 96 8.69 -2.07 26.49
N ASN A 97 7.89 -2.71 27.33
CA ASN A 97 6.57 -3.22 26.96
C ASN A 97 5.50 -2.13 26.91
N GLY A 98 5.60 -1.16 27.80
CA GLY A 98 4.63 -0.09 27.90
C GLY A 98 5.22 1.22 28.38
N TYR A 99 4.38 2.24 28.42
CA TYR A 99 4.71 3.55 28.94
C TYR A 99 3.51 4.19 29.62
N ALA A 100 3.77 5.13 30.50
CA ALA A 100 2.78 5.97 31.14
C ALA A 100 3.26 7.42 31.12
N GLY A 101 2.32 8.36 31.17
CA GLY A 101 2.61 9.78 31.03
C GLY A 101 2.37 10.30 29.62
N GLY A 102 2.42 11.60 29.48
CA GLY A 102 2.11 12.30 28.24
C GLY A 102 3.35 12.78 27.49
N VAL A 103 3.09 13.40 26.36
CA VAL A 103 4.09 14.09 25.55
C VAL A 103 3.69 15.54 25.43
N GLU A 104 4.58 16.46 25.79
CA GLU A 104 4.38 17.88 25.54
C GLU A 104 4.67 18.19 24.08
N VAL A 105 3.80 18.98 23.49
CA VAL A 105 3.90 19.40 22.10
C VAL A 105 4.11 20.90 22.03
N GLN A 106 5.10 21.29 21.26
CA GLN A 106 5.39 22.68 20.92
C GLN A 106 5.20 22.88 19.41
N VAL A 107 4.45 23.90 19.03
CA VAL A 107 4.20 24.26 17.64
C VAL A 107 4.92 25.55 17.30
N LEU A 108 5.66 25.53 16.21
CA LEU A 108 6.31 26.70 15.63
C LEU A 108 5.59 27.07 14.33
N LEU A 109 5.18 28.32 14.24
CA LEU A 109 4.54 28.87 13.05
C LEU A 109 5.49 29.86 12.37
N ALA A 110 5.64 29.74 11.07
CA ALA A 110 6.42 30.64 10.23
C ALA A 110 5.48 31.45 9.33
N GLY A 111 4.74 32.36 9.94
CA GLY A 111 3.92 33.36 9.28
C GLY A 111 4.61 34.72 9.20
N ASN A 112 3.89 35.70 8.72
CA ASN A 112 4.32 37.11 8.71
C ASN A 112 3.19 38.03 9.17
N ALA A 113 3.50 39.31 9.39
CA ALA A 113 2.54 40.27 9.90
C ALA A 113 1.36 40.57 8.95
N PHE A 114 1.48 40.20 7.67
CA PHE A 114 0.45 40.45 6.65
C PHE A 114 -0.48 39.27 6.42
N THR A 115 -0.24 38.14 7.08
CA THR A 115 -1.11 36.97 7.03
C THR A 115 -2.13 37.00 8.14
N ALA A 116 -3.37 36.61 7.86
CA ALA A 116 -4.42 36.45 8.84
C ALA A 116 -5.05 35.08 8.69
N GLY A 117 -5.34 34.45 9.80
CA GLY A 117 -5.96 33.14 9.87
C GLY A 117 -5.76 32.52 11.24
N LYS A 118 -6.55 31.48 11.52
CA LYS A 118 -6.46 30.76 12.80
C LYS A 118 -6.46 29.27 12.56
N ILE A 119 -5.60 28.59 13.27
CA ILE A 119 -5.49 27.13 13.29
C ILE A 119 -5.98 26.64 14.66
N LEU A 120 -6.82 25.62 14.63
CA LEU A 120 -7.30 24.96 15.84
C LEU A 120 -6.52 23.67 16.04
N PHE A 121 -5.94 23.52 17.22
CA PHE A 121 -5.33 22.28 17.69
C PHE A 121 -6.23 21.64 18.72
N ALA A 122 -6.57 20.39 18.54
CA ALA A 122 -7.44 19.67 19.45
C ALA A 122 -6.82 18.32 19.87
N ALA A 123 -7.05 17.96 21.12
CA ALA A 123 -6.74 16.64 21.64
C ALA A 123 -7.98 15.75 21.49
N VAL A 124 -7.88 14.75 20.64
CA VAL A 124 -8.99 13.84 20.32
C VAL A 124 -8.83 12.54 21.12
N PRO A 125 -9.90 12.07 21.77
CA PRO A 125 -9.87 10.81 22.51
C PRO A 125 -9.57 9.60 21.60
N PRO A 126 -9.10 8.47 22.17
CA PRO A 126 -8.92 7.24 21.43
C PRO A 126 -10.19 6.77 20.73
N ASN A 127 -10.05 6.20 19.55
CA ASN A 127 -11.15 5.64 18.74
C ASN A 127 -12.27 6.65 18.39
N PHE A 128 -11.99 7.92 18.42
CA PHE A 128 -12.94 8.95 18.05
C PHE A 128 -12.87 9.23 16.53
N PRO A 129 -14.01 9.30 15.82
CA PRO A 129 -14.02 9.55 14.38
C PRO A 129 -13.75 11.02 14.06
N VAL A 130 -12.50 11.35 13.78
CA VAL A 130 -12.04 12.72 13.51
C VAL A 130 -12.59 13.27 12.20
N GLU A 131 -12.75 12.41 11.20
CA GLU A 131 -13.12 12.79 9.83
C GLU A 131 -14.54 13.36 9.72
N PHE A 132 -15.38 13.15 10.74
CA PHE A 132 -16.76 13.63 10.77
C PHE A 132 -16.97 14.89 11.60
N LEU A 133 -15.90 15.39 12.21
CA LEU A 133 -16.01 16.54 13.08
C LEU A 133 -16.04 17.85 12.28
N SER A 134 -17.11 18.61 12.46
CA SER A 134 -17.15 20.01 12.04
C SER A 134 -16.29 20.87 12.97
N PRO A 135 -15.86 22.07 12.55
CA PRO A 135 -15.15 23.00 13.44
C PRO A 135 -15.91 23.29 14.74
N ALA A 136 -17.22 23.34 14.70
CA ALA A 136 -18.05 23.54 15.88
C ALA A 136 -18.02 22.35 16.84
N GLN A 137 -18.00 21.14 16.33
CA GLN A 137 -17.95 19.93 17.15
C GLN A 137 -16.57 19.70 17.77
N ILE A 138 -15.51 20.00 17.04
CA ILE A 138 -14.15 19.81 17.54
C ILE A 138 -13.82 20.79 18.68
N THR A 139 -14.48 21.94 18.73
CA THR A 139 -14.35 22.88 19.85
C THR A 139 -14.97 22.35 21.15
N MET A 140 -15.76 21.28 21.12
CA MET A 140 -16.24 20.59 22.32
C MET A 140 -15.16 19.73 22.98
N LEU A 141 -14.08 19.44 22.27
CA LEU A 141 -12.92 18.73 22.80
C LEU A 141 -11.90 19.73 23.36
N PRO A 142 -10.95 19.30 24.20
CA PRO A 142 -9.84 20.15 24.61
C PRO A 142 -9.12 20.69 23.39
N HIS A 143 -9.07 22.01 23.26
CA HIS A 143 -8.53 22.66 22.07
C HIS A 143 -7.82 23.97 22.38
N LEU A 144 -6.98 24.38 21.44
CA LEU A 144 -6.30 25.66 21.42
C LEU A 144 -6.45 26.30 20.05
N ILE A 145 -6.88 27.54 19.99
CA ILE A 145 -6.98 28.31 18.75
C ILE A 145 -5.82 29.30 18.69
N VAL A 146 -5.02 29.18 17.63
CA VAL A 146 -3.78 29.92 17.45
C VAL A 146 -3.86 30.82 16.22
N ASP A 147 -3.38 32.06 16.35
CA ASP A 147 -3.22 32.97 15.23
C ASP A 147 -1.93 32.62 14.46
N VAL A 148 -2.02 32.58 13.14
CA VAL A 148 -0.88 32.25 12.26
C VAL A 148 0.26 33.27 12.30
N ARG A 149 0.00 34.49 12.85
CA ARG A 149 1.01 35.54 13.03
C ARG A 149 1.85 35.39 14.29
N THR A 150 1.57 34.39 15.08
CA THR A 150 2.29 34.15 16.33
C THR A 150 3.73 33.75 16.03
N LEU A 151 4.68 34.48 16.58
CA LEU A 151 6.11 34.19 16.45
C LEU A 151 6.67 33.36 17.60
N GLU A 152 5.99 33.36 18.73
CA GLU A 152 6.41 32.58 19.88
C GLU A 152 6.06 31.11 19.74
N PRO A 153 6.90 30.22 20.29
CA PRO A 153 6.55 28.81 20.36
C PRO A 153 5.28 28.59 21.19
N ILE A 154 4.36 27.82 20.65
CA ILE A 154 3.06 27.56 21.26
C ILE A 154 3.12 26.22 21.96
N MET A 155 2.91 26.21 23.26
CA MET A 155 2.82 24.98 24.03
C MET A 155 1.37 24.47 24.03
N ILE A 156 1.18 23.24 23.61
CA ILE A 156 -0.13 22.59 23.65
C ILE A 156 -0.14 21.59 24.80
N PRO A 157 -0.91 21.81 25.85
CA PRO A 157 -1.06 20.85 26.92
C PRO A 157 -1.93 19.69 26.45
N LEU A 158 -1.39 18.49 26.48
CA LEU A 158 -2.08 17.28 26.07
C LEU A 158 -2.19 16.34 27.27
N PRO A 159 -3.41 16.02 27.73
CA PRO A 159 -3.59 15.05 28.79
C PRO A 159 -3.32 13.63 28.29
N ASP A 160 -2.82 12.78 29.16
CA ASP A 160 -2.73 11.33 28.91
C ASP A 160 -4.03 10.66 29.36
N VAL A 161 -4.94 10.42 28.42
CA VAL A 161 -6.20 9.70 28.69
C VAL A 161 -6.07 8.26 28.26
N ARG A 162 -6.37 7.34 29.16
CA ARG A 162 -6.22 5.90 28.94
C ARG A 162 -7.22 5.11 29.79
N ASN A 163 -7.52 3.89 29.31
CA ASN A 163 -8.40 2.95 30.01
C ASN A 163 -7.65 2.02 30.96
N THR A 164 -6.32 2.01 30.89
CA THR A 164 -5.42 1.14 31.65
C THR A 164 -4.43 1.97 32.43
N PHE A 165 -3.69 1.37 33.36
CA PHE A 165 -2.67 2.06 34.14
C PHE A 165 -1.46 2.51 33.29
N PHE A 166 -1.24 1.85 32.15
CA PHE A 166 -0.19 2.19 31.20
C PHE A 166 -0.60 1.82 29.78
N HIS A 167 0.05 2.44 28.79
CA HIS A 167 -0.12 2.10 27.38
C HIS A 167 0.84 1.01 26.96
N TYR A 168 0.37 0.09 26.11
CA TYR A 168 1.26 -0.84 25.42
C TYR A 168 1.93 -0.16 24.22
N ASN A 169 3.25 -0.39 24.04
CA ASN A 169 4.00 0.22 22.93
C ASN A 169 3.55 -0.27 21.54
N ASN A 170 2.90 -1.41 21.47
CA ASN A 170 2.45 -2.03 20.22
C ASN A 170 0.95 -1.87 19.94
N ARG A 171 0.24 -1.02 20.67
CA ARG A 171 -1.20 -0.76 20.49
C ARG A 171 -1.51 0.71 20.24
N PRO A 172 -1.23 1.22 19.03
CA PRO A 172 -1.40 2.64 18.72
C PRO A 172 -2.86 3.10 18.69
N SER A 173 -3.82 2.22 18.40
CA SER A 173 -5.24 2.57 18.32
C SER A 173 -5.87 3.03 19.63
N GLU A 174 -5.23 2.76 20.76
CA GLU A 174 -5.71 3.14 22.10
C GLU A 174 -5.15 4.48 22.58
N ARG A 175 -4.46 5.22 21.71
CA ARG A 175 -3.80 6.49 22.04
C ARG A 175 -4.65 7.68 21.63
N MET A 176 -4.49 8.77 22.35
CA MET A 176 -5.03 10.05 21.94
C MET A 176 -4.38 10.56 20.66
N ARG A 177 -5.05 11.47 19.99
CA ARG A 177 -4.56 12.09 18.75
C ARG A 177 -4.52 13.60 18.90
N LEU A 178 -3.49 14.21 18.34
CA LEU A 178 -3.42 15.65 18.13
C LEU A 178 -3.88 15.94 16.71
N VAL A 179 -4.92 16.74 16.57
CA VAL A 179 -5.46 17.14 15.28
C VAL A 179 -5.30 18.64 15.13
N ALA A 180 -4.73 19.07 14.01
CA ALA A 180 -4.74 20.46 13.61
C ALA A 180 -5.74 20.67 12.48
N MET A 181 -6.61 21.64 12.62
CA MET A 181 -7.66 21.97 11.67
C MET A 181 -7.62 23.46 11.34
N LEU A 182 -7.84 23.81 10.09
CA LEU A 182 -7.99 25.20 9.71
C LEU A 182 -9.34 25.74 10.23
N TYR A 183 -9.26 26.67 11.18
CA TYR A 183 -10.46 27.22 11.81
C TYR A 183 -11.04 28.39 11.04
N THR A 184 -10.19 29.37 10.66
CA THR A 184 -10.58 30.49 9.80
C THR A 184 -9.71 30.51 8.55
N PRO A 185 -10.26 30.98 7.42
CA PRO A 185 -9.50 30.99 6.17
C PRO A 185 -8.21 31.79 6.29
N LEU A 186 -7.15 31.30 5.66
CA LEU A 186 -5.90 32.05 5.56
C LEU A 186 -6.05 33.15 4.52
N ARG A 187 -5.70 34.39 4.91
CA ARG A 187 -5.77 35.59 4.08
C ARG A 187 -4.45 36.34 4.11
N SER A 188 -4.10 36.98 3.01
CA SER A 188 -2.95 37.89 2.90
C SER A 188 -3.30 39.10 2.05
N ASN A 189 -2.53 40.16 2.21
CA ASN A 189 -2.65 41.39 1.42
C ASN A 189 -2.02 41.26 0.02
N GLY A 190 -1.46 40.13 -0.36
CA GLY A 190 -0.92 39.90 -1.69
C GLY A 190 -2.01 39.99 -2.77
N SER A 191 -1.85 40.87 -3.72
CA SER A 191 -2.65 40.89 -4.95
C SER A 191 -1.97 40.02 -5.98
N GLY A 192 -2.62 38.96 -6.44
CA GLY A 192 -2.14 38.14 -7.52
C GLY A 192 -2.07 36.64 -7.20
N ASP A 193 -1.57 35.92 -8.15
CA ASP A 193 -1.45 34.45 -8.11
C ASP A 193 -0.36 33.92 -7.16
N ASP A 194 0.29 34.79 -6.40
CA ASP A 194 1.30 34.36 -5.43
C ASP A 194 0.67 33.60 -4.28
N VAL A 195 0.84 32.30 -4.31
CA VAL A 195 0.43 31.41 -3.25
C VAL A 195 1.44 31.52 -2.12
N PHE A 196 1.11 32.31 -1.09
CA PHE A 196 1.92 32.28 0.11
C PHE A 196 1.48 31.13 1.01
N THR A 197 2.41 30.58 1.75
CA THR A 197 2.18 29.47 2.67
C THR A 197 2.72 29.81 4.05
N VAL A 198 2.04 29.32 5.09
CA VAL A 198 2.54 29.31 6.45
C VAL A 198 3.04 27.94 6.77
N SER A 199 4.33 27.81 7.06
CA SER A 199 4.92 26.54 7.46
C SER A 199 4.77 26.35 8.97
N CYS A 200 4.39 25.15 9.37
CA CYS A 200 4.22 24.77 10.75
C CYS A 200 5.10 23.57 11.07
N ARG A 201 5.75 23.60 12.23
CA ARG A 201 6.55 22.49 12.74
C ARG A 201 6.14 22.13 14.15
N VAL A 202 6.10 20.84 14.40
CA VAL A 202 5.72 20.27 15.69
C VAL A 202 6.94 19.64 16.33
N LEU A 203 7.28 20.10 17.52
CA LEU A 203 8.34 19.54 18.35
C LEU A 203 7.72 18.89 19.57
N THR A 204 8.38 17.88 20.09
CA THR A 204 7.88 17.08 21.20
C THR A 204 8.95 16.86 22.25
N ARG A 205 8.54 16.74 23.50
CA ARG A 205 9.34 16.21 24.59
C ARG A 205 8.44 15.44 25.57
N PRO A 206 8.98 14.48 26.31
CA PRO A 206 8.19 13.80 27.33
C PRO A 206 7.80 14.74 28.46
N THR A 207 6.60 14.54 29.02
CA THR A 207 6.20 15.22 30.26
C THR A 207 7.09 14.78 31.43
N PRO A 208 7.18 15.57 32.52
CA PRO A 208 7.97 15.19 33.70
C PRO A 208 7.58 13.86 34.32
N ASP A 209 6.32 13.46 34.15
CA ASP A 209 5.75 12.21 34.66
C ASP A 209 5.84 11.05 33.67
N PHE A 210 6.46 11.23 32.50
CA PHE A 210 6.60 10.18 31.51
C PHE A 210 7.60 9.12 31.98
N GLU A 211 7.17 7.86 31.97
CA GLU A 211 8.01 6.70 32.30
C GLU A 211 7.71 5.51 31.41
N PHE A 212 8.76 4.75 31.10
CA PHE A 212 8.61 3.44 30.49
C PHE A 212 8.44 2.38 31.55
N THR A 213 7.68 1.35 31.24
CA THR A 213 7.38 0.25 32.14
C THR A 213 7.76 -1.08 31.50
N TYR A 214 8.27 -1.97 32.32
CA TYR A 214 8.57 -3.35 31.98
C TYR A 214 9.60 -3.51 30.87
N LEU A 215 10.86 -3.74 31.25
CA LEU A 215 11.95 -3.99 30.33
C LEU A 215 11.75 -5.33 29.61
N VAL A 216 11.77 -5.30 28.29
CA VAL A 216 11.64 -6.49 27.44
C VAL A 216 13.04 -6.91 26.99
N PRO A 217 13.39 -8.20 27.07
CA PRO A 217 14.67 -8.66 26.56
C PRO A 217 14.80 -8.35 25.07
N PRO A 218 15.97 -7.95 24.59
CA PRO A 218 16.17 -7.68 23.18
C PRO A 218 15.91 -8.97 22.39
N SER A 219 15.18 -8.85 21.32
CA SER A 219 15.04 -9.94 20.35
C SER A 219 16.42 -10.18 19.74
N VAL A 220 16.91 -11.41 19.83
CA VAL A 220 18.19 -11.81 19.21
C VAL A 220 18.05 -11.90 17.68
N GLU A 221 16.81 -12.03 17.22
CA GLU A 221 16.50 -12.00 15.80
C GLU A 221 16.39 -10.56 15.31
N SER A 222 16.87 -10.32 14.09
CA SER A 222 16.67 -9.04 13.41
C SER A 222 15.19 -8.69 13.43
N LYS A 223 14.86 -7.42 13.70
CA LYS A 223 13.47 -6.97 13.67
C LYS A 223 12.82 -7.37 12.37
N THR A 224 11.83 -8.23 12.48
CA THR A 224 10.94 -8.51 11.36
C THR A 224 10.16 -7.26 11.06
N LYS A 225 10.22 -6.81 9.81
CA LYS A 225 9.38 -5.70 9.36
C LYS A 225 7.90 -6.08 9.53
N PRO A 226 7.04 -5.16 10.00
CA PRO A 226 5.62 -5.44 10.07
C PRO A 226 5.06 -5.61 8.66
N PHE A 227 4.13 -6.53 8.51
CA PHE A 227 3.42 -6.71 7.25
C PHE A 227 2.60 -5.45 6.91
N SER A 228 2.69 -5.03 5.66
CA SER A 228 1.92 -3.88 5.15
C SER A 228 1.56 -4.10 3.69
N LEU A 229 0.59 -3.33 3.20
CA LEU A 229 0.25 -3.24 1.78
C LEU A 229 0.71 -1.89 1.22
N PRO A 230 1.09 -1.83 -0.06
CA PRO A 230 1.42 -0.55 -0.69
C PRO A 230 0.17 0.34 -0.77
N ILE A 231 0.35 1.63 -0.52
CA ILE A 231 -0.71 2.63 -0.60
C ILE A 231 -0.84 3.08 -2.06
N LEU A 232 -1.56 2.27 -2.85
CA LEU A 232 -1.76 2.49 -4.27
C LEU A 232 -3.25 2.39 -4.60
N THR A 233 -3.73 3.34 -5.41
CA THR A 233 -5.09 3.31 -5.94
C THR A 233 -5.20 2.25 -7.04
N ILE A 234 -6.43 1.84 -7.37
CA ILE A 234 -6.66 0.84 -8.43
C ILE A 234 -6.03 1.26 -9.76
N ALA A 235 -6.12 2.54 -10.11
CA ALA A 235 -5.55 3.06 -11.35
C ALA A 235 -4.01 2.98 -11.42
N GLU A 236 -3.34 2.92 -10.27
CA GLU A 236 -1.88 2.82 -10.16
C GLU A 236 -1.39 1.36 -10.16
N LEU A 237 -2.30 0.40 -10.13
CA LEU A 237 -1.99 -1.03 -10.11
C LEU A 237 -1.93 -1.59 -11.53
N THR A 238 -1.05 -2.56 -11.75
CA THR A 238 -0.93 -3.30 -13.00
C THR A 238 -1.25 -4.78 -12.80
N ASN A 239 -1.80 -5.40 -13.83
CA ASN A 239 -2.13 -6.81 -13.80
C ASN A 239 -0.85 -7.66 -13.74
N SER A 240 -0.88 -8.70 -12.95
CA SER A 240 0.26 -9.62 -12.78
C SER A 240 0.30 -10.78 -13.78
N ARG A 241 -0.74 -10.96 -14.59
CA ARG A 241 -0.84 -12.02 -15.60
C ARG A 241 -0.66 -11.53 -17.03
N PHE A 242 -0.88 -10.25 -17.26
CA PHE A 242 -0.68 -9.57 -18.54
C PHE A 242 -0.26 -8.12 -18.30
N PRO A 243 0.63 -7.53 -19.11
CA PRO A 243 1.07 -6.15 -18.92
C PRO A 243 -0.04 -5.15 -19.32
N ALA A 244 -1.00 -4.94 -18.43
CA ALA A 244 -2.11 -4.01 -18.62
C ALA A 244 -2.48 -3.36 -17.28
N PRO A 245 -2.96 -2.11 -17.27
CA PRO A 245 -3.44 -1.48 -16.05
C PRO A 245 -4.69 -2.20 -15.53
N ILE A 246 -4.89 -2.16 -14.22
CA ILE A 246 -6.09 -2.68 -13.59
C ILE A 246 -7.20 -1.66 -13.71
N ASP A 247 -8.36 -2.08 -14.24
CA ASP A 247 -9.51 -1.22 -14.49
C ASP A 247 -10.57 -1.30 -13.39
N SER A 248 -10.78 -2.50 -12.84
CA SER A 248 -11.85 -2.75 -11.88
C SER A 248 -11.58 -3.96 -10.97
N LEU A 249 -12.40 -4.09 -9.94
CA LEU A 249 -12.48 -5.28 -9.09
C LEU A 249 -13.68 -6.11 -9.53
N PHE A 250 -13.55 -7.43 -9.48
CA PHE A 250 -14.60 -8.36 -9.85
C PHE A 250 -14.66 -9.55 -8.90
N THR A 251 -15.86 -10.03 -8.60
CA THR A 251 -16.07 -11.24 -7.82
C THR A 251 -16.81 -12.28 -8.66
N ALA A 252 -16.33 -13.50 -8.67
CA ALA A 252 -16.97 -14.58 -9.40
C ALA A 252 -17.97 -15.33 -8.51
N GLN A 253 -19.19 -15.52 -9.00
CA GLN A 253 -20.25 -16.23 -8.28
C GLN A 253 -20.02 -17.74 -8.24
N ASN A 254 -19.26 -18.27 -9.16
CA ASN A 254 -19.11 -19.70 -9.32
C ASN A 254 -18.00 -20.27 -8.41
N ASN A 255 -18.39 -20.96 -7.37
CA ASN A 255 -17.47 -21.66 -6.46
C ASN A 255 -16.76 -22.88 -7.11
N ASN A 256 -17.18 -23.28 -8.32
CA ASN A 256 -16.54 -24.36 -9.08
C ASN A 256 -15.43 -23.87 -10.02
N LEU A 257 -15.10 -22.59 -9.95
CA LEU A 257 -14.02 -22.02 -10.75
C LEU A 257 -12.67 -22.57 -10.27
N ASN A 258 -12.00 -23.31 -11.14
CA ASN A 258 -10.65 -23.81 -10.87
C ASN A 258 -9.63 -22.74 -11.26
N VAL A 259 -9.16 -21.98 -10.30
CA VAL A 259 -8.17 -20.93 -10.50
C VAL A 259 -6.79 -21.48 -10.18
N GLN A 260 -6.09 -21.90 -11.21
CA GLN A 260 -4.74 -22.44 -11.13
C GLN A 260 -3.75 -21.63 -11.98
N CYS A 261 -3.88 -20.30 -11.96
CA CYS A 261 -2.93 -19.45 -12.65
C CYS A 261 -1.52 -19.63 -12.10
N GLN A 262 -0.51 -19.37 -12.94
CA GLN A 262 0.91 -19.52 -12.58
C GLN A 262 1.63 -18.17 -12.48
N ASN A 263 1.07 -17.13 -13.10
CA ASN A 263 1.53 -15.75 -12.93
C ASN A 263 0.71 -15.03 -11.86
N GLY A 264 1.32 -14.10 -11.19
CA GLY A 264 0.66 -13.38 -10.11
C GLY A 264 0.51 -14.20 -8.83
N ARG A 265 1.33 -15.20 -8.62
CA ARG A 265 1.31 -16.10 -7.47
C ARG A 265 2.50 -15.78 -6.56
N CYS A 266 2.19 -15.22 -5.41
CA CYS A 266 3.18 -14.92 -4.39
C CYS A 266 2.56 -15.13 -3.01
N THR A 267 3.30 -15.73 -2.09
CA THR A 267 2.87 -15.77 -0.69
C THR A 267 3.03 -14.41 -0.02
N LEU A 268 2.37 -14.18 1.09
CA LEU A 268 2.52 -12.94 1.85
C LEU A 268 3.95 -12.76 2.42
N ASP A 269 4.69 -13.85 2.56
CA ASP A 269 6.09 -13.83 2.98
C ASP A 269 7.06 -13.39 1.86
N GLY A 270 6.57 -13.23 0.65
CA GLY A 270 7.37 -12.83 -0.51
C GLY A 270 7.93 -13.99 -1.33
N GLU A 271 7.49 -15.21 -1.13
CA GLU A 271 7.87 -16.38 -1.92
C GLU A 271 7.09 -16.41 -3.23
N LEU A 272 7.81 -16.33 -4.35
CA LEU A 272 7.21 -16.42 -5.69
C LEU A 272 6.91 -17.87 -6.05
N GLN A 273 5.76 -18.10 -6.68
CA GLN A 273 5.29 -19.41 -7.09
C GLN A 273 5.00 -19.46 -8.60
N GLY A 274 5.01 -20.67 -9.17
CA GLY A 274 4.73 -20.86 -10.58
C GLY A 274 5.73 -20.15 -11.49
N THR A 275 5.21 -19.43 -12.47
CA THR A 275 6.00 -18.63 -13.41
C THR A 275 6.00 -17.14 -13.08
N THR A 276 5.69 -16.79 -11.86
CA THR A 276 5.58 -15.39 -11.40
C THR A 276 6.89 -14.64 -11.60
N GLN A 277 6.79 -13.47 -12.20
CA GLN A 277 7.88 -12.58 -12.58
C GLN A 277 7.78 -11.27 -11.79
N LEU A 278 8.91 -10.76 -11.31
CA LEU A 278 8.95 -9.50 -10.57
C LEU A 278 8.81 -8.27 -11.46
N LEU A 279 9.42 -8.30 -12.64
CA LEU A 279 9.42 -7.16 -13.54
C LEU A 279 8.14 -7.13 -14.39
N PRO A 280 7.37 -6.05 -14.41
CA PRO A 280 6.16 -5.93 -15.23
C PRO A 280 6.42 -6.16 -16.73
N THR A 281 7.60 -5.77 -17.20
CA THR A 281 8.03 -5.94 -18.61
C THR A 281 8.32 -7.38 -18.98
N GLY A 282 8.45 -8.27 -18.01
CA GLY A 282 8.71 -9.70 -18.24
C GLY A 282 7.44 -10.56 -18.31
N ILE A 283 6.28 -10.00 -18.04
CA ILE A 283 5.02 -10.74 -18.05
C ILE A 283 4.59 -11.02 -19.50
N CYS A 284 4.32 -12.28 -19.81
CA CYS A 284 3.98 -12.75 -21.16
C CYS A 284 5.07 -12.45 -22.23
N ALA A 285 6.27 -12.11 -21.81
CA ALA A 285 7.39 -11.87 -22.69
C ALA A 285 8.22 -13.14 -22.86
N PHE A 286 8.83 -13.27 -24.04
CA PHE A 286 9.77 -14.34 -24.35
C PHE A 286 11.09 -13.75 -24.82
N ARG A 287 12.15 -14.44 -24.52
CA ARG A 287 13.48 -14.18 -25.05
C ARG A 287 14.13 -15.48 -25.46
N GLY A 288 14.80 -15.47 -26.58
CA GLY A 288 15.46 -16.64 -27.07
C GLY A 288 16.17 -16.41 -28.39
N LYS A 289 16.45 -17.48 -29.06
CA LYS A 289 17.13 -17.50 -30.37
C LYS A 289 16.27 -18.24 -31.37
N ILE A 290 16.05 -17.66 -32.53
CA ILE A 290 15.35 -18.35 -33.62
C ILE A 290 16.25 -19.46 -34.19
N THR A 291 15.76 -20.69 -34.13
CA THR A 291 16.52 -21.87 -34.57
C THR A 291 16.07 -22.41 -35.93
N ALA A 292 14.83 -22.15 -36.33
CA ALA A 292 14.31 -22.61 -37.61
C ALA A 292 13.23 -21.66 -38.16
N ASP A 293 13.12 -21.62 -39.48
CA ASP A 293 12.01 -21.11 -40.26
C ASP A 293 11.29 -22.31 -40.87
N VAL A 294 10.08 -22.61 -40.41
CA VAL A 294 9.38 -23.84 -40.79
C VAL A 294 8.38 -23.65 -41.93
N GLU A 295 8.03 -22.41 -42.25
CA GLU A 295 7.07 -22.00 -43.30
C GLU A 295 5.68 -22.69 -43.28
N ASN A 296 5.26 -23.25 -42.15
CA ASN A 296 4.01 -24.02 -42.08
C ASN A 296 2.74 -23.19 -42.12
N SER A 297 2.76 -22.03 -41.43
CA SER A 297 1.60 -21.16 -41.39
C SER A 297 1.97 -19.78 -40.82
N HIS A 298 1.04 -18.83 -40.90
CA HIS A 298 1.24 -17.52 -40.27
C HIS A 298 1.34 -17.56 -38.72
N ARG A 299 1.08 -18.72 -38.10
CA ARG A 299 1.10 -18.88 -36.62
C ARG A 299 2.26 -19.73 -36.15
N ASP A 300 2.78 -20.64 -36.98
CA ASP A 300 3.79 -21.62 -36.60
C ASP A 300 5.03 -21.54 -37.51
N ARG A 301 5.34 -20.36 -38.00
CA ARG A 301 6.45 -20.19 -38.96
C ARG A 301 7.83 -20.31 -38.32
N TRP A 302 7.99 -19.69 -37.17
CA TRP A 302 9.28 -19.56 -36.50
C TRP A 302 9.37 -20.48 -35.31
N HIS A 303 10.49 -21.16 -35.18
CA HIS A 303 10.82 -21.94 -34.00
C HIS A 303 11.86 -21.18 -33.16
N MET A 304 11.57 -20.95 -31.88
CA MET A 304 12.46 -20.25 -30.97
C MET A 304 12.89 -21.16 -29.82
N GLN A 305 14.21 -21.25 -29.61
CA GLN A 305 14.78 -21.82 -28.40
C GLN A 305 14.81 -20.75 -27.33
N LEU A 306 14.09 -20.99 -26.21
CA LEU A 306 13.95 -20.03 -25.14
C LEU A 306 15.19 -19.94 -24.26
N THR A 307 15.44 -18.74 -23.80
CA THR A 307 16.32 -18.43 -22.70
C THR A 307 15.49 -17.75 -21.58
N ASN A 308 16.08 -17.59 -20.40
CA ASN A 308 15.52 -16.68 -19.42
C ASN A 308 15.53 -15.24 -19.97
N LEU A 309 14.70 -14.37 -19.42
CA LEU A 309 14.59 -12.99 -19.88
C LEU A 309 15.88 -12.18 -19.74
N ASN A 310 16.78 -12.59 -18.86
CA ASN A 310 18.13 -12.01 -18.72
C ASN A 310 19.16 -12.55 -19.74
N GLY A 311 18.76 -13.47 -20.59
CA GLY A 311 19.61 -14.06 -21.62
C GLY A 311 20.40 -15.32 -21.20
N THR A 312 20.27 -15.75 -19.95
CA THR A 312 20.85 -17.02 -19.49
C THR A 312 20.06 -18.22 -20.03
N PRO A 313 20.70 -19.37 -20.33
CA PRO A 313 20.00 -20.56 -20.80
C PRO A 313 18.91 -20.98 -19.78
N PHE A 314 17.75 -21.37 -20.30
CA PHE A 314 16.70 -21.96 -19.48
C PHE A 314 17.01 -23.45 -19.26
N ASP A 315 16.97 -23.89 -18.01
CA ASP A 315 17.15 -25.28 -17.64
C ASP A 315 15.78 -25.98 -17.48
N PRO A 316 15.43 -26.93 -18.38
CA PRO A 316 14.18 -27.68 -18.29
C PRO A 316 14.04 -28.54 -17.03
N THR A 317 15.13 -28.80 -16.32
CA THR A 317 15.15 -29.60 -15.08
C THR A 317 14.85 -28.78 -13.83
N ASP A 318 14.82 -27.46 -13.94
CA ASP A 318 14.45 -26.57 -12.85
C ASP A 318 13.02 -26.83 -12.34
N ASP A 319 12.78 -26.51 -11.08
CA ASP A 319 11.48 -26.73 -10.46
C ASP A 319 10.36 -25.80 -10.99
N VAL A 320 10.70 -24.80 -11.79
CA VAL A 320 9.71 -23.90 -12.39
C VAL A 320 8.99 -24.56 -13.56
N PRO A 321 7.69 -24.32 -13.77
CA PRO A 321 6.93 -24.93 -14.86
C PRO A 321 7.38 -24.51 -16.26
N ALA A 322 7.94 -23.30 -16.38
CA ALA A 322 8.38 -22.68 -17.62
C ALA A 322 9.29 -21.48 -17.30
N PRO A 323 9.95 -20.86 -18.28
CA PRO A 323 10.64 -19.60 -18.03
C PRO A 323 9.72 -18.58 -17.36
N LEU A 324 10.26 -17.82 -16.39
CA LEU A 324 9.46 -16.85 -15.62
C LEU A 324 8.79 -15.83 -16.55
N GLY A 325 7.51 -15.56 -16.29
CA GLY A 325 6.69 -14.69 -17.11
C GLY A 325 5.93 -15.37 -18.25
N THR A 326 6.14 -16.66 -18.49
CA THR A 326 5.39 -17.42 -19.51
C THR A 326 3.88 -17.31 -19.28
N PRO A 327 3.06 -17.08 -20.33
CA PRO A 327 1.62 -17.01 -20.21
C PRO A 327 1.01 -18.24 -19.53
N ASP A 328 0.04 -18.02 -18.67
CA ASP A 328 -0.66 -19.07 -17.92
C ASP A 328 -2.11 -19.28 -18.36
N PHE A 329 -2.44 -18.84 -19.54
CA PHE A 329 -3.75 -18.99 -20.16
C PHE A 329 -3.65 -19.61 -21.56
N THR A 330 -4.76 -20.08 -22.11
CA THR A 330 -4.85 -20.61 -23.46
C THR A 330 -5.49 -19.60 -24.41
N GLY A 331 -5.05 -19.61 -25.66
CA GLY A 331 -5.52 -18.70 -26.70
C GLY A 331 -4.42 -18.28 -27.65
N LEU A 332 -4.59 -17.15 -28.28
CA LEU A 332 -3.59 -16.50 -29.12
C LEU A 332 -3.07 -15.24 -28.43
N LEU A 333 -1.76 -15.13 -28.34
CA LEU A 333 -1.06 -13.97 -27.84
C LEU A 333 -0.39 -13.27 -29.02
N PHE A 334 -0.65 -11.99 -29.24
CA PHE A 334 0.02 -11.24 -30.27
C PHE A 334 0.88 -10.11 -29.69
N GLY A 335 1.92 -9.77 -30.39
CA GLY A 335 2.87 -8.76 -29.97
C GLY A 335 3.92 -8.50 -31.04
N VAL A 336 5.06 -7.99 -30.60
CA VAL A 336 6.18 -7.61 -31.46
C VAL A 336 7.38 -8.48 -31.15
N ALA A 337 7.90 -9.17 -32.17
CA ALA A 337 9.19 -9.84 -32.10
C ALA A 337 10.29 -8.91 -32.62
N SER A 338 11.26 -8.59 -31.79
CA SER A 338 12.39 -7.74 -32.15
C SER A 338 13.70 -8.53 -32.18
N GLN A 339 14.51 -8.29 -33.21
CA GLN A 339 15.83 -8.86 -33.37
C GLN A 339 16.88 -7.78 -33.54
N ARG A 340 18.06 -8.01 -33.00
CA ARG A 340 19.24 -7.22 -33.29
C ARG A 340 20.04 -7.95 -34.39
N ASN A 341 20.19 -7.30 -35.54
CA ASN A 341 20.96 -7.83 -36.64
C ASN A 341 22.48 -7.78 -36.37
N ALA A 342 23.25 -8.50 -37.17
CA ALA A 342 24.72 -8.49 -37.07
C ALA A 342 25.35 -7.11 -37.31
N ASP A 343 24.69 -6.26 -38.08
CA ASP A 343 25.09 -4.86 -38.36
C ASP A 343 24.63 -3.87 -37.28
N ASN A 344 24.12 -4.37 -36.15
CA ASN A 344 23.62 -3.58 -35.02
C ASN A 344 22.30 -2.81 -35.27
N THR A 345 21.64 -3.02 -36.39
CA THR A 345 20.29 -2.49 -36.63
C THR A 345 19.24 -3.35 -35.93
N THR A 346 18.11 -2.73 -35.54
CA THR A 346 16.99 -3.41 -34.90
C THR A 346 15.91 -3.69 -35.94
N ARG A 347 15.45 -4.93 -35.98
CA ARG A 347 14.34 -5.40 -36.80
C ARG A 347 13.18 -5.80 -35.88
N ALA A 348 11.97 -5.36 -36.21
CA ALA A 348 10.77 -5.67 -35.43
C ALA A 348 9.62 -6.08 -36.34
N HIS A 349 8.95 -7.18 -36.01
CA HIS A 349 7.81 -7.70 -36.75
C HIS A 349 6.65 -8.07 -35.81
N GLU A 350 5.43 -7.95 -36.31
CA GLU A 350 4.28 -8.52 -35.63
C GLU A 350 4.42 -10.03 -35.52
N ALA A 351 4.15 -10.56 -34.35
CA ALA A 351 4.19 -11.98 -34.06
C ALA A 351 2.94 -12.44 -33.32
N VAL A 352 2.55 -13.67 -33.55
CA VAL A 352 1.43 -14.34 -32.90
C VAL A 352 1.91 -15.66 -32.33
N ILE A 353 1.59 -15.91 -31.07
CA ILE A 353 1.90 -17.18 -30.39
C ILE A 353 0.57 -17.84 -29.98
N ALA A 354 0.40 -19.11 -30.39
CA ALA A 354 -0.72 -19.93 -29.97
C ALA A 354 -0.35 -20.72 -28.72
N THR A 355 -0.82 -20.34 -27.57
CA THR A 355 -0.53 -21.01 -26.28
C THR A 355 -1.25 -22.36 -26.14
N THR A 356 -2.24 -22.62 -26.98
CA THR A 356 -2.93 -23.92 -27.08
C THR A 356 -2.30 -24.86 -28.08
N SER A 357 -1.31 -24.43 -28.85
CA SER A 357 -0.64 -25.24 -29.83
C SER A 357 0.19 -26.35 -29.18
N THR A 358 0.26 -27.51 -29.83
CA THR A 358 1.17 -28.63 -29.44
C THR A 358 2.64 -28.26 -29.57
N GLN A 359 2.95 -27.20 -30.30
CA GLN A 359 4.31 -26.66 -30.47
C GLN A 359 4.65 -25.56 -29.46
N PHE A 360 3.73 -25.22 -28.58
CA PHE A 360 3.98 -24.38 -27.42
C PHE A 360 4.41 -25.27 -26.25
N VAL A 361 5.73 -25.45 -26.09
CA VAL A 361 6.32 -26.31 -25.05
C VAL A 361 7.40 -25.58 -24.27
N PRO A 362 7.06 -24.52 -23.57
CA PRO A 362 8.03 -23.65 -22.90
C PRO A 362 8.79 -24.34 -21.76
N LYS A 363 8.26 -25.39 -21.14
CA LYS A 363 8.99 -26.20 -20.16
C LYS A 363 10.21 -26.90 -20.80
N LEU A 364 10.11 -27.25 -22.06
CA LEU A 364 11.21 -27.83 -22.84
C LEU A 364 12.08 -26.77 -23.53
N GLY A 365 11.81 -25.50 -23.24
CA GLY A 365 12.56 -24.39 -23.82
C GLY A 365 12.22 -24.06 -25.26
N SER A 366 11.06 -24.47 -25.77
CA SER A 366 10.73 -24.35 -27.19
C SER A 366 9.33 -23.75 -27.38
N VAL A 367 9.23 -22.76 -28.24
CA VAL A 367 7.95 -22.17 -28.67
C VAL A 367 7.98 -21.89 -30.18
N ASN A 368 6.80 -22.01 -30.80
CA ASN A 368 6.59 -21.56 -32.17
C ASN A 368 5.75 -20.30 -32.18
N PHE A 369 6.05 -19.42 -33.12
CA PHE A 369 5.24 -18.25 -33.39
C PHE A 369 5.20 -17.91 -34.88
N GLY A 370 4.19 -17.21 -35.32
CA GLY A 370 4.01 -16.80 -36.69
C GLY A 370 4.05 -15.28 -36.86
N SER A 371 4.27 -14.86 -38.10
CA SER A 371 4.17 -13.45 -38.49
C SER A 371 3.61 -13.35 -39.91
N ARG A 372 2.82 -12.32 -40.18
CA ARG A 372 2.29 -12.05 -41.52
C ARG A 372 3.34 -11.51 -42.49
N SER A 373 4.32 -10.80 -41.93
CA SER A 373 5.43 -10.20 -42.70
C SER A 373 6.75 -10.67 -42.10
N GLY A 374 7.23 -11.85 -42.54
CA GLY A 374 8.31 -12.47 -41.83
C GLY A 374 9.66 -12.29 -42.47
N ASP A 375 10.48 -11.39 -41.97
CA ASP A 375 11.90 -11.26 -42.29
C ASP A 375 12.81 -11.49 -41.08
N LEU A 376 12.36 -12.23 -40.07
CA LEU A 376 13.20 -12.59 -38.95
C LEU A 376 14.30 -13.55 -39.41
N GLN A 377 15.50 -13.38 -38.88
CA GLN A 377 16.65 -14.17 -39.23
C GLN A 377 16.88 -15.30 -38.24
N VAL A 378 17.13 -16.50 -38.77
CA VAL A 378 17.54 -17.65 -37.97
C VAL A 378 18.92 -17.42 -37.36
N GLY A 379 19.08 -17.83 -36.12
CA GLY A 379 20.34 -17.72 -35.39
C GLY A 379 20.54 -16.42 -34.63
N GLN A 380 19.62 -15.47 -34.73
CA GLN A 380 19.72 -14.18 -34.03
C GLN A 380 18.91 -14.15 -32.70
N PRO A 381 19.41 -13.46 -31.67
CA PRO A 381 18.66 -13.23 -30.44
C PRO A 381 17.38 -12.45 -30.72
N THR A 382 16.27 -12.95 -30.19
CA THR A 382 14.94 -12.41 -30.42
C THR A 382 14.22 -12.19 -29.13
N LYS A 383 13.52 -11.06 -29.01
CA LYS A 383 12.68 -10.72 -27.88
C LYS A 383 11.25 -10.53 -28.35
N PHE A 384 10.32 -11.25 -27.73
CA PHE A 384 8.88 -11.04 -27.93
C PHE A 384 8.31 -10.16 -26.84
N THR A 385 7.62 -9.09 -27.23
CA THR A 385 6.91 -8.18 -26.33
C THR A 385 5.41 -8.29 -26.58
N PRO A 386 4.60 -8.69 -25.60
CA PRO A 386 3.15 -8.84 -25.77
C PRO A 386 2.48 -7.49 -25.96
N VAL A 387 1.43 -7.44 -26.77
CA VAL A 387 0.58 -6.27 -26.98
C VAL A 387 -0.86 -6.58 -26.59
N GLY A 388 -1.37 -7.75 -26.95
CA GLY A 388 -2.73 -8.13 -26.68
C GLY A 388 -2.99 -9.62 -26.88
N ILE A 389 -4.25 -9.99 -26.73
CA ILE A 389 -4.74 -11.34 -26.95
C ILE A 389 -5.70 -11.38 -28.14
N SER A 390 -5.81 -12.54 -28.75
CA SER A 390 -6.73 -12.78 -29.86
C SER A 390 -7.40 -14.13 -29.66
N THR A 391 -8.41 -14.41 -30.47
CA THR A 391 -9.03 -15.72 -30.53
C THR A 391 -9.39 -16.08 -31.95
N ASP A 392 -9.45 -17.36 -32.22
CA ASP A 392 -10.08 -17.94 -33.40
C ASP A 392 -10.81 -19.23 -33.00
N ASP A 393 -11.46 -19.87 -33.98
CA ASP A 393 -12.24 -21.09 -33.72
C ASP A 393 -11.36 -22.25 -33.22
N GLU A 394 -10.11 -22.29 -33.64
CA GLU A 394 -9.14 -23.33 -33.27
C GLU A 394 -8.44 -23.06 -31.94
N HIS A 395 -8.25 -21.79 -31.60
CA HIS A 395 -7.54 -21.33 -30.40
C HIS A 395 -8.42 -20.39 -29.56
N PRO A 396 -9.44 -20.91 -28.87
CA PRO A 396 -10.31 -20.08 -28.04
C PRO A 396 -9.54 -19.52 -26.84
N PHE A 397 -9.80 -18.26 -26.52
CA PHE A 397 -9.25 -17.66 -25.31
C PHE A 397 -9.98 -18.15 -24.07
N LYS A 398 -9.25 -18.75 -23.14
CA LYS A 398 -9.74 -19.19 -21.83
C LYS A 398 -8.73 -18.79 -20.76
N GLN A 399 -9.10 -17.81 -19.94
CA GLN A 399 -8.15 -17.23 -18.97
C GLN A 399 -7.78 -18.17 -17.82
N TRP A 400 -8.57 -19.18 -17.53
CA TRP A 400 -8.32 -20.11 -16.42
C TRP A 400 -7.86 -21.49 -16.84
N ASP A 401 -7.69 -21.71 -18.13
CA ASP A 401 -7.13 -22.96 -18.65
C ASP A 401 -5.62 -22.81 -18.85
N LEU A 402 -4.85 -23.67 -18.18
CA LEU A 402 -3.40 -23.68 -18.31
C LEU A 402 -2.97 -24.27 -19.65
N PRO A 403 -1.92 -23.71 -20.27
CA PRO A 403 -1.27 -24.34 -21.41
C PRO A 403 -0.63 -25.68 -21.01
N HIS A 404 -0.43 -26.56 -21.98
CA HIS A 404 0.38 -27.78 -21.81
C HIS A 404 1.87 -27.43 -21.93
N TYR A 405 2.47 -26.96 -20.84
CA TYR A 405 3.84 -26.41 -20.83
C TYR A 405 4.90 -27.33 -21.42
N SER A 406 4.74 -28.64 -21.28
CA SER A 406 5.66 -29.66 -21.78
C SER A 406 5.14 -30.44 -22.97
N GLY A 407 3.93 -30.18 -23.44
CA GLY A 407 3.26 -30.98 -24.46
C GLY A 407 2.80 -32.37 -24.00
N VAL A 408 3.11 -32.75 -22.76
CA VAL A 408 2.75 -34.05 -22.16
C VAL A 408 2.10 -33.79 -20.81
N LEU A 409 0.89 -34.29 -20.61
CA LEU A 409 0.10 -34.10 -19.38
C LEU A 409 0.71 -34.79 -18.14
N THR A 410 1.64 -35.72 -18.31
CA THR A 410 2.14 -36.59 -17.24
C THR A 410 3.45 -36.10 -16.60
N LEU A 411 4.06 -35.03 -17.08
CA LEU A 411 5.26 -34.50 -16.46
C LEU A 411 4.89 -33.78 -15.15
N ASN A 412 5.56 -34.23 -14.09
CA ASN A 412 5.43 -33.61 -12.77
C ASN A 412 6.06 -32.21 -12.82
N MET A 413 5.20 -31.19 -12.97
CA MET A 413 5.61 -29.80 -12.93
C MET A 413 5.21 -29.23 -11.56
N ASN A 414 6.10 -28.45 -10.93
CA ASN A 414 5.80 -27.69 -9.72
C ASN A 414 4.88 -26.51 -10.05
N LEU A 415 3.64 -26.82 -10.36
CA LEU A 415 2.60 -25.81 -10.56
C LEU A 415 2.19 -25.23 -9.20
N ALA A 416 1.93 -23.93 -9.19
CA ALA A 416 1.29 -23.31 -8.04
C ALA A 416 -0.09 -23.97 -7.81
N PRO A 417 -0.47 -24.26 -6.56
CA PRO A 417 -1.71 -24.98 -6.29
C PRO A 417 -2.94 -24.15 -6.67
N PRO A 418 -4.06 -24.79 -7.03
CA PRO A 418 -5.31 -24.09 -7.30
C PRO A 418 -5.81 -23.39 -6.04
N VAL A 419 -6.49 -22.27 -6.21
CA VAL A 419 -7.11 -21.49 -5.14
C VAL A 419 -8.61 -21.51 -5.27
N ALA A 420 -9.29 -21.60 -4.12
CA ALA A 420 -10.74 -21.56 -4.02
C ALA A 420 -11.14 -20.97 -2.65
N PRO A 421 -12.34 -20.37 -2.53
CA PRO A 421 -12.83 -19.95 -1.24
C PRO A 421 -13.11 -21.15 -0.35
N ASN A 422 -12.57 -21.16 0.87
CA ASN A 422 -12.73 -22.27 1.82
C ASN A 422 -13.82 -22.01 2.88
N PHE A 423 -14.31 -20.79 2.96
CA PHE A 423 -15.31 -20.40 3.95
C PHE A 423 -16.67 -20.18 3.28
N PRO A 424 -17.77 -20.70 3.86
CA PRO A 424 -19.10 -20.52 3.29
C PRO A 424 -19.50 -19.06 3.17
N GLY A 425 -20.02 -18.66 2.01
CA GLY A 425 -20.44 -17.30 1.74
C GLY A 425 -19.34 -16.36 1.29
N GLU A 426 -18.11 -16.84 1.15
CA GLU A 426 -17.00 -16.06 0.61
C GLU A 426 -16.76 -16.39 -0.87
N GLN A 427 -16.31 -15.39 -1.61
CA GLN A 427 -15.97 -15.50 -3.03
C GLN A 427 -14.60 -14.89 -3.30
N LEU A 428 -13.94 -15.39 -4.34
CA LEU A 428 -12.66 -14.83 -4.79
C LEU A 428 -12.87 -13.41 -5.33
N LEU A 429 -11.97 -12.52 -4.95
CA LEU A 429 -11.85 -11.18 -5.51
C LEU A 429 -10.75 -11.17 -6.57
N PHE A 430 -11.07 -10.67 -7.75
CA PHE A 430 -10.12 -10.51 -8.83
C PHE A 430 -9.88 -9.03 -9.15
N PHE A 431 -8.65 -8.74 -9.55
CA PHE A 431 -8.29 -7.47 -10.18
C PHE A 431 -8.39 -7.64 -11.69
N ARG A 432 -9.31 -6.94 -12.31
CA ARG A 432 -9.65 -7.10 -13.72
C ARG A 432 -9.00 -6.06 -14.58
N SER A 433 -8.46 -6.49 -15.72
CA SER A 433 -7.92 -5.61 -16.76
C SER A 433 -8.58 -5.91 -18.10
N ASN A 434 -8.81 -4.85 -18.88
CA ASN A 434 -9.15 -4.96 -20.29
C ASN A 434 -7.87 -4.94 -21.10
N VAL A 435 -7.69 -5.96 -21.93
CA VAL A 435 -6.51 -6.15 -22.76
C VAL A 435 -6.88 -5.85 -24.22
N PRO A 436 -6.00 -5.22 -25.01
CA PRO A 436 -6.25 -5.05 -26.43
C PRO A 436 -6.51 -6.38 -27.12
N CYS A 437 -7.56 -6.46 -27.93
CA CYS A 437 -7.93 -7.63 -28.67
C CYS A 437 -7.87 -7.38 -30.17
N ALA A 438 -7.26 -8.32 -30.92
CA ALA A 438 -7.30 -8.37 -32.36
C ALA A 438 -8.31 -9.42 -32.82
N GLY A 439 -8.92 -9.26 -34.01
CA GLY A 439 -9.70 -10.30 -34.65
C GLY A 439 -11.16 -10.46 -34.20
N GLY A 440 -11.79 -9.42 -33.70
CA GLY A 440 -13.26 -9.39 -33.49
C GLY A 440 -13.75 -9.96 -32.17
N ILE A 441 -12.89 -10.20 -31.19
CA ILE A 441 -13.30 -10.44 -29.81
C ILE A 441 -13.65 -9.10 -29.17
N SER A 442 -14.84 -8.99 -28.61
CA SER A 442 -15.28 -7.80 -27.90
C SER A 442 -14.68 -7.66 -26.50
N ASP A 443 -14.23 -8.76 -25.87
CA ASP A 443 -13.88 -8.82 -24.46
C ASP A 443 -12.53 -9.50 -24.22
N GLY A 444 -11.45 -8.72 -24.23
CA GLY A 444 -10.15 -9.14 -23.74
C GLY A 444 -10.03 -8.91 -22.25
N ILE A 445 -10.63 -9.76 -21.45
CA ILE A 445 -10.64 -9.62 -20.00
C ILE A 445 -9.67 -10.62 -19.38
N ILE A 446 -8.73 -10.09 -18.58
CA ILE A 446 -7.82 -10.91 -17.76
C ILE A 446 -7.94 -10.50 -16.31
N ASP A 447 -8.21 -11.47 -15.45
CA ASP A 447 -8.29 -11.32 -14.02
C ASP A 447 -7.00 -11.84 -13.36
N CYS A 448 -6.49 -11.15 -12.36
CA CYS A 448 -5.38 -11.62 -11.54
C CYS A 448 -5.78 -11.69 -10.06
N LEU A 449 -5.10 -12.55 -9.32
CA LEU A 449 -5.34 -12.71 -7.88
C LEU A 449 -4.76 -11.56 -7.07
N MET A 450 -3.59 -11.05 -7.47
CA MET A 450 -2.93 -9.90 -6.84
C MET A 450 -2.28 -9.02 -7.90
N PRO A 451 -2.24 -7.71 -7.70
CA PRO A 451 -1.52 -6.78 -8.57
C PRO A 451 -0.01 -7.03 -8.55
N GLN A 452 0.69 -6.65 -9.61
CA GLN A 452 2.14 -6.80 -9.72
C GLN A 452 2.89 -5.97 -8.66
N GLU A 453 2.40 -4.79 -8.32
CA GLU A 453 2.98 -3.93 -7.29
C GLU A 453 2.94 -4.58 -5.91
N TRP A 454 1.87 -5.34 -5.61
CA TRP A 454 1.79 -6.09 -4.36
C TRP A 454 2.81 -7.21 -4.29
N ILE A 455 3.01 -7.92 -5.39
CA ILE A 455 4.02 -8.99 -5.49
C ILE A 455 5.42 -8.42 -5.29
N GLN A 456 5.74 -7.30 -5.92
CA GLN A 456 7.00 -6.59 -5.74
C GLN A 456 7.19 -6.16 -4.29
N HIS A 457 6.15 -5.61 -3.67
CA HIS A 457 6.17 -5.19 -2.28
C HIS A 457 6.43 -6.36 -1.33
N PHE A 458 5.72 -7.46 -1.48
CA PHE A 458 5.89 -8.65 -0.65
C PHE A 458 7.28 -9.26 -0.80
N TYR A 459 7.80 -9.29 -2.00
CA TYR A 459 9.14 -9.78 -2.27
C TYR A 459 10.23 -8.90 -1.64
N GLN A 460 10.08 -7.59 -1.70
CA GLN A 460 11.04 -6.64 -1.13
C GLN A 460 10.99 -6.60 0.39
N GLU A 461 9.80 -6.60 0.96
CA GLU A 461 9.64 -6.50 2.41
C GLU A 461 9.88 -7.81 3.13
N SER A 462 9.53 -8.95 2.53
CA SER A 462 9.68 -10.30 3.11
C SER A 462 9.20 -10.40 4.56
N ALA A 463 8.11 -9.69 4.89
CA ALA A 463 7.55 -9.67 6.22
C ALA A 463 6.95 -11.04 6.58
N PRO A 464 7.28 -11.63 7.73
CA PRO A 464 6.75 -12.93 8.11
C PRO A 464 5.25 -12.86 8.38
N SER A 465 4.53 -13.88 7.94
CA SER A 465 3.11 -14.04 8.22
C SER A 465 2.90 -14.50 9.66
N GLN A 466 2.06 -13.82 10.41
CA GLN A 466 1.70 -14.18 11.78
C GLN A 466 0.46 -15.09 11.85
N SER A 467 -0.30 -15.19 10.77
CA SER A 467 -1.49 -16.01 10.64
C SER A 467 -1.67 -16.45 9.19
N ASP A 468 -2.61 -17.34 8.94
CA ASP A 468 -2.97 -17.78 7.59
C ASP A 468 -3.78 -16.73 6.82
N VAL A 469 -4.35 -15.76 7.49
CA VAL A 469 -5.21 -14.74 6.90
C VAL A 469 -4.89 -13.35 7.46
N ALA A 470 -4.71 -12.40 6.57
CA ALA A 470 -4.65 -10.98 6.88
C ALA A 470 -6.00 -10.32 6.58
N LEU A 471 -6.56 -9.62 7.56
CA LEU A 471 -7.72 -8.77 7.33
C LEU A 471 -7.27 -7.48 6.67
N ILE A 472 -7.82 -7.20 5.51
CA ILE A 472 -7.57 -5.97 4.74
C ILE A 472 -8.87 -5.22 4.55
N ARG A 473 -8.78 -3.90 4.43
CA ARG A 473 -9.92 -3.02 4.22
C ARG A 473 -9.69 -2.14 3.02
N TYR A 474 -10.73 -2.00 2.22
CA TYR A 474 -10.74 -1.02 1.14
C TYR A 474 -11.23 0.30 1.69
N VAL A 475 -10.38 1.31 1.67
CA VAL A 475 -10.59 2.60 2.34
C VAL A 475 -10.74 3.70 1.30
N ASN A 476 -11.72 4.58 1.51
CA ASN A 476 -11.79 5.84 0.78
C ASN A 476 -11.00 6.91 1.55
N PRO A 477 -9.88 7.42 1.02
CA PRO A 477 -9.05 8.39 1.72
C PRO A 477 -9.72 9.74 1.93
N ASP A 478 -10.68 10.11 1.09
CA ASP A 478 -11.40 11.39 1.21
C ASP A 478 -12.35 11.43 2.42
N THR A 479 -12.97 10.30 2.72
CA THR A 479 -13.93 10.18 3.81
C THR A 479 -13.40 9.38 5.01
N GLY A 480 -12.25 8.72 4.85
CA GLY A 480 -11.69 7.81 5.85
C GLY A 480 -12.52 6.54 6.08
N ARG A 481 -13.60 6.35 5.32
CA ARG A 481 -14.50 5.20 5.50
C ARG A 481 -13.94 3.93 4.89
N THR A 482 -14.10 2.84 5.62
CA THR A 482 -13.97 1.50 5.09
C THR A 482 -15.20 1.15 4.27
N LEU A 483 -15.00 0.82 3.00
CA LEU A 483 -16.09 0.44 2.09
C LEU A 483 -16.45 -1.03 2.25
N PHE A 484 -15.45 -1.89 2.35
CA PHE A 484 -15.61 -3.31 2.61
C PHE A 484 -14.36 -3.92 3.22
N GLU A 485 -14.53 -5.07 3.83
CA GLU A 485 -13.46 -5.91 4.37
C GLU A 485 -13.17 -7.07 3.43
N ALA A 486 -11.95 -7.54 3.41
CA ALA A 486 -11.53 -8.71 2.66
C ALA A 486 -10.50 -9.51 3.45
N LYS A 487 -10.39 -10.79 3.13
CA LYS A 487 -9.34 -11.68 3.66
C LYS A 487 -8.25 -11.84 2.60
N LEU A 488 -7.05 -11.44 2.92
CA LEU A 488 -5.87 -11.74 2.12
C LEU A 488 -5.22 -13.00 2.70
N HIS A 489 -5.33 -14.09 1.97
CA HIS A 489 -4.81 -15.38 2.40
C HIS A 489 -3.29 -15.46 2.23
N ARG A 490 -2.64 -16.20 3.12
CA ARG A 490 -1.19 -16.38 3.10
C ARG A 490 -0.66 -16.90 1.76
N THR A 491 -1.45 -17.72 1.07
CA THR A 491 -1.11 -18.28 -0.25
C THR A 491 -1.26 -17.28 -1.41
N GLY A 492 -1.76 -16.07 -1.14
CA GLY A 492 -1.76 -14.99 -2.12
C GLY A 492 -3.03 -14.83 -2.94
N TYR A 493 -4.19 -14.96 -2.34
CA TYR A 493 -5.47 -14.62 -2.96
C TYR A 493 -6.38 -13.91 -1.96
N ILE A 494 -7.40 -13.24 -2.47
CA ILE A 494 -8.33 -12.43 -1.67
C ILE A 494 -9.73 -13.01 -1.77
N THR A 495 -10.40 -13.11 -0.64
CA THR A 495 -11.82 -13.49 -0.56
C THR A 495 -12.64 -12.38 0.07
N VAL A 496 -13.87 -12.22 -0.38
CA VAL A 496 -14.84 -11.23 0.11
C VAL A 496 -16.18 -11.89 0.37
N ALA A 497 -16.95 -11.35 1.29
CA ALA A 497 -18.31 -11.81 1.57
C ALA A 497 -19.29 -11.10 0.63
N HIS A 498 -19.39 -11.56 -0.61
CA HIS A 498 -20.28 -11.04 -1.63
C HIS A 498 -21.01 -12.17 -2.35
N THR A 499 -22.28 -11.97 -2.63
CA THR A 499 -23.11 -12.96 -3.34
C THR A 499 -23.55 -12.36 -4.68
N GLY A 500 -22.77 -12.56 -5.73
CA GLY A 500 -23.12 -12.10 -7.07
C GLY A 500 -21.92 -11.89 -7.97
N ASP A 501 -22.17 -11.94 -9.28
CA ASP A 501 -21.19 -11.61 -10.32
C ASP A 501 -21.34 -10.13 -10.70
N TYR A 502 -20.73 -9.24 -9.96
CA TYR A 502 -20.77 -7.83 -10.29
C TYR A 502 -19.39 -7.21 -10.26
N PRO A 503 -19.09 -6.32 -11.23
CA PRO A 503 -17.99 -5.42 -11.01
C PRO A 503 -18.28 -4.61 -9.75
N LEU A 504 -17.34 -4.60 -8.82
CA LEU A 504 -17.49 -3.79 -7.62
C LEU A 504 -17.28 -2.34 -7.98
N VAL A 505 -18.33 -1.54 -7.76
CA VAL A 505 -18.24 -0.10 -7.94
C VAL A 505 -17.57 0.50 -6.72
N VAL A 506 -16.31 0.88 -6.87
CA VAL A 506 -15.50 1.47 -5.81
C VAL A 506 -14.96 2.82 -6.25
N PRO A 507 -14.70 3.77 -5.33
CA PRO A 507 -14.07 5.03 -5.67
C PRO A 507 -12.69 4.79 -6.30
N SER A 508 -12.36 5.57 -7.31
CA SER A 508 -11.06 5.47 -8.02
C SER A 508 -9.85 5.83 -7.18
N ASN A 509 -10.03 6.61 -6.12
CA ASN A 509 -9.00 7.04 -5.19
C ASN A 509 -8.88 6.14 -3.95
N GLY A 510 -9.69 5.11 -3.83
CA GLY A 510 -9.61 4.14 -2.75
C GLY A 510 -8.40 3.21 -2.88
N TYR A 511 -7.98 2.64 -1.77
CA TYR A 511 -6.89 1.68 -1.70
C TYR A 511 -7.12 0.63 -0.63
N PHE A 512 -6.46 -0.51 -0.77
CA PHE A 512 -6.45 -1.54 0.26
C PHE A 512 -5.43 -1.22 1.35
N ARG A 513 -5.83 -1.41 2.59
CA ARG A 513 -4.99 -1.24 3.76
C ARG A 513 -5.02 -2.50 4.61
N PHE A 514 -3.87 -2.93 5.08
CA PHE A 514 -3.77 -3.99 6.08
C PHE A 514 -4.30 -3.50 7.43
N ASP A 515 -5.17 -4.29 8.06
CA ASP A 515 -5.73 -3.99 9.38
C ASP A 515 -5.06 -4.84 10.47
N SER A 516 -5.25 -6.15 10.41
CA SER A 516 -4.73 -7.07 11.41
C SER A 516 -4.63 -8.49 10.87
N TRP A 517 -3.88 -9.33 11.58
CA TRP A 517 -3.91 -10.77 11.36
C TRP A 517 -5.13 -11.36 12.06
N VAL A 518 -5.87 -12.21 11.35
CA VAL A 518 -7.08 -12.86 11.86
C VAL A 518 -7.03 -14.36 11.61
N ASN A 519 -7.90 -15.08 12.28
CA ASN A 519 -8.09 -16.52 12.05
C ASN A 519 -8.81 -16.74 10.70
N GLN A 520 -8.52 -17.85 10.03
CA GLN A 520 -9.22 -18.26 8.81
C GLN A 520 -10.75 -18.34 8.95
N PHE A 521 -11.27 -18.53 10.15
CA PHE A 521 -12.70 -18.59 10.48
C PHE A 521 -13.32 -17.23 10.80
N TYR A 522 -12.54 -16.14 10.70
CA TYR A 522 -13.08 -14.79 10.87
C TYR A 522 -14.24 -14.55 9.90
N SER A 523 -15.36 -14.06 10.41
CA SER A 523 -16.54 -13.77 9.61
C SER A 523 -16.46 -12.34 9.05
N LEU A 524 -16.33 -12.23 7.73
CA LEU A 524 -16.32 -10.94 7.06
C LEU A 524 -17.70 -10.27 7.10
N ALA A 525 -17.70 -8.94 7.26
CA ALA A 525 -18.92 -8.17 7.10
C ALA A 525 -19.42 -8.29 5.64
N PRO A 526 -20.74 -8.53 5.41
CA PRO A 526 -21.29 -8.61 4.06
C PRO A 526 -21.06 -7.32 3.28
N MET A 527 -20.61 -7.43 2.04
CA MET A 527 -20.52 -6.29 1.13
C MET A 527 -21.94 -5.81 0.78
N GLY A 528 -22.17 -4.51 0.87
CA GLY A 528 -23.42 -3.92 0.39
C GLY A 528 -23.51 -4.08 -1.13
N THR A 529 -24.62 -4.61 -1.63
CA THR A 529 -24.94 -4.56 -3.06
C THR A 529 -25.04 -3.10 -3.49
N GLY A 530 -24.30 -2.69 -4.50
CA GLY A 530 -24.10 -1.30 -4.92
C GLY A 530 -25.32 -0.48 -5.35
N ASN A 531 -26.54 -0.94 -5.08
CA ASN A 531 -27.81 -0.25 -5.32
C ASN A 531 -28.63 0.01 -4.05
N GLY A 532 -28.11 -0.24 -2.89
CA GLY A 532 -28.78 0.02 -1.62
C GLY A 532 -28.48 1.41 -1.07
N ARG A 533 -29.38 2.36 -1.24
CA ARG A 533 -29.47 3.48 -0.30
C ARG A 533 -29.59 2.88 1.09
N ARG A 534 -28.48 2.79 1.84
CA ARG A 534 -28.60 2.55 3.29
C ARG A 534 -29.32 3.75 3.88
N ARG A 535 -30.59 3.58 4.24
CA ARG A 535 -31.19 4.42 5.27
C ARG A 535 -30.32 4.24 6.51
N MET A 536 -29.76 5.36 6.98
CA MET A 536 -29.24 5.44 8.34
C MET A 536 -30.39 5.07 9.28
N GLN A 537 -30.17 4.06 10.09
CA GLN A 537 -30.79 3.93 11.40
C GLN A 537 -29.73 4.24 12.45
#